data_f408f695b7936a3a0fde02e1a1f0c98d
#
_entry.id   f408f695b7936a3a0fde02e1a1f0c98d
#
_cell.length_a   1.000
_cell.length_b   1.000
_cell.length_c   1.000
_cell.angle_alpha   90.00
_cell.angle_beta   90.00
_cell.angle_gamma   90.00
#
_symmetry.space_group_name_H-M   'P 1'
#
loop_
_entity.id
_entity.type
_entity.pdbx_description
1 polymer ?
#
loop_
_entity_poly.entity_id
_entity_poly.type
_entity_poly.pdbx_seq_one_letter_code
_entity_poly.pdbx_strand_id
1 'polypeptide(L)'
;MHSLKAGSLEMKINQSGYVISLFDASSHNEYLPSGQTTPLLSLTVNSRKLEPNSLLYDEKKNIFILSYENGEIKAFVEVKQKPTHLRFQLKNVEGVHPERIDWGPFPTTIGKTIGETVGVVQDERTAIGIQSLNIQTVGGASQAEFGSKLFAYAIEKEGGVKDSAIALFSCPKEKALETIGKIEVEEGLPHPTLDGVWAKISPSATLSYLLTDFSEANFDDALELCRKLGFKYIYHPGPFATWGHFILDKNRFPDGDESLKRCVEKARQVGIRVGVHTLTAFITPNDPYVSPKPDPRLGGLGSSQLMEDIDEEAKEIAVAEADPFKRGQNWGWDRKFVLIDEEIIEFKEVSESNPPILLGCTRGMFGTKVSSHKKGAEVRRLATHAYGTFYPGIANGMMDEMAKRIVELFNYCGLQQISFDGLEGLWDYECSGPYAAHRFVKICYDGWKQEVINDASGLLHYLWHINTRMNWGEPWGKPMREGMAEYRLRNQEYFERNLFPHMMGWFEFRSASPQLEATTLDEIEWMLSKCAGCDAGFALVS
;
A
#
# COMPACT_ATOMS: atom_id res chain seq x y z
N MET A 1 28.19 -19.14 -19.83
CA MET A 1 28.00 -17.70 -19.65
C MET A 1 26.88 -17.28 -20.60
N HIS A 2 25.86 -16.58 -20.10
CA HIS A 2 24.72 -16.11 -20.87
C HIS A 2 24.74 -14.59 -20.89
N SER A 3 24.50 -14.00 -22.07
CA SER A 3 24.39 -12.55 -22.27
C SER A 3 22.96 -12.24 -22.70
N LEU A 4 22.30 -11.35 -21.96
CA LEU A 4 20.94 -10.90 -22.20
C LEU A 4 20.97 -9.41 -22.52
N LYS A 5 20.10 -8.95 -23.43
CA LYS A 5 20.04 -7.56 -23.87
C LYS A 5 18.61 -7.07 -23.96
N ALA A 6 18.36 -5.87 -23.45
CA ALA A 6 17.08 -5.17 -23.58
C ALA A 6 17.27 -3.67 -23.46
N GLY A 7 16.79 -2.90 -24.43
CA GLY A 7 17.11 -1.47 -24.49
C GLY A 7 18.61 -1.22 -24.51
N SER A 8 19.11 -0.43 -23.59
CA SER A 8 20.54 -0.23 -23.37
C SER A 8 21.18 -1.19 -22.36
N LEU A 9 20.38 -1.99 -21.64
CA LEU A 9 20.89 -2.94 -20.65
C LEU A 9 21.49 -4.18 -21.31
N GLU A 10 22.75 -4.47 -21.00
CA GLU A 10 23.40 -5.74 -21.26
C GLU A 10 23.74 -6.41 -19.92
N MET A 11 23.12 -7.56 -19.63
CA MET A 11 23.35 -8.32 -18.42
C MET A 11 24.10 -9.62 -18.75
N LYS A 12 25.14 -9.93 -18.00
CA LYS A 12 25.84 -11.23 -18.12
C LYS A 12 25.65 -12.06 -16.87
N ILE A 13 25.32 -13.35 -17.09
CA ILE A 13 25.13 -14.34 -16.02
C ILE A 13 26.09 -15.50 -16.25
N ASN A 14 26.80 -15.90 -15.22
CA ASN A 14 27.75 -17.02 -15.28
C ASN A 14 27.04 -18.39 -15.19
N GLN A 15 27.81 -19.47 -15.30
CA GLN A 15 27.30 -20.83 -15.26
C GLN A 15 26.79 -21.27 -13.86
N SER A 16 27.10 -20.52 -12.83
CA SER A 16 26.58 -20.75 -11.47
C SER A 16 25.27 -19.99 -11.18
N GLY A 17 24.79 -19.19 -12.14
CA GLY A 17 23.55 -18.40 -11.95
C GLY A 17 23.76 -17.04 -11.30
N TYR A 18 24.99 -16.53 -11.28
CA TYR A 18 25.31 -15.20 -10.76
C TYR A 18 25.42 -14.18 -11.88
N VAL A 19 24.81 -13.01 -11.64
CA VAL A 19 25.01 -11.81 -12.45
C VAL A 19 26.42 -11.31 -12.20
N ILE A 20 27.16 -11.12 -13.29
CA ILE A 20 28.57 -10.72 -13.28
C ILE A 20 28.82 -9.45 -14.09
N SER A 21 27.78 -8.86 -14.70
CA SER A 21 27.85 -7.58 -15.42
C SER A 21 26.47 -6.98 -15.55
N LEU A 22 26.37 -5.69 -15.30
CA LEU A 22 25.24 -4.80 -15.57
C LEU A 22 25.76 -3.62 -16.40
N PHE A 23 25.90 -3.82 -17.70
CA PHE A 23 26.48 -2.85 -18.61
C PHE A 23 25.39 -2.05 -19.31
N ASP A 24 25.54 -0.72 -19.34
CA ASP A 24 24.69 0.15 -20.16
C ASP A 24 25.38 0.51 -21.46
N ALA A 25 24.83 0.06 -22.57
CA ALA A 25 25.40 0.28 -23.90
C ALA A 25 25.31 1.73 -24.38
N SER A 26 24.39 2.53 -23.83
CA SER A 26 24.23 3.93 -24.21
C SER A 26 25.30 4.84 -23.60
N SER A 27 25.67 4.60 -22.36
CA SER A 27 26.72 5.34 -21.64
C SER A 27 28.11 4.67 -21.74
N HIS A 28 28.16 3.42 -22.23
CA HIS A 28 29.34 2.55 -22.23
C HIS A 28 29.95 2.31 -20.85
N ASN A 29 29.10 2.25 -19.80
CA ASN A 29 29.52 2.05 -18.42
C ASN A 29 29.11 0.68 -17.88
N GLU A 30 30.01 0.07 -17.09
CA GLU A 30 29.70 -1.07 -16.24
C GLU A 30 29.22 -0.56 -14.88
N TYR A 31 28.02 -0.95 -14.48
CA TYR A 31 27.41 -0.49 -13.24
C TYR A 31 27.45 -1.51 -12.11
N LEU A 32 27.75 -2.79 -12.40
CA LEU A 32 28.02 -3.73 -11.32
C LEU A 32 29.37 -3.36 -10.69
N PRO A 33 29.44 -3.17 -9.35
CA PRO A 33 30.71 -2.81 -8.71
C PRO A 33 31.79 -3.85 -8.97
N SER A 34 33.03 -3.40 -9.21
CA SER A 34 34.16 -4.27 -9.54
C SER A 34 34.36 -5.37 -8.49
N GLY A 35 34.50 -6.59 -8.96
CA GLY A 35 34.68 -7.76 -8.08
C GLY A 35 33.41 -8.25 -7.37
N GLN A 36 32.27 -7.58 -7.57
CA GLN A 36 31.00 -8.03 -7.03
C GLN A 36 30.27 -8.96 -8.02
N THR A 37 29.56 -9.93 -7.46
CA THR A 37 28.62 -10.76 -8.17
C THR A 37 27.39 -10.96 -7.31
N THR A 38 26.24 -11.24 -7.93
CA THR A 38 25.01 -11.45 -7.17
C THR A 38 24.21 -12.60 -7.78
N PRO A 39 23.56 -13.44 -6.97
CA PRO A 39 22.68 -14.47 -7.51
C PRO A 39 21.52 -13.84 -8.28
N LEU A 40 21.14 -14.44 -9.42
CA LEU A 40 19.93 -13.99 -10.13
C LEU A 40 18.69 -14.21 -9.26
N LEU A 41 18.61 -15.34 -8.58
CA LEU A 41 17.51 -15.72 -7.70
C LEU A 41 18.06 -16.52 -6.52
N SER A 42 17.69 -16.15 -5.29
CA SER A 42 17.94 -16.91 -4.07
C SER A 42 16.64 -17.47 -3.51
N LEU A 43 16.70 -18.58 -2.81
CA LEU A 43 15.56 -19.21 -2.12
C LEU A 43 15.80 -19.19 -0.62
N THR A 44 14.76 -19.01 0.18
CA THR A 44 14.80 -19.24 1.64
C THR A 44 13.95 -20.47 1.95
N VAL A 45 14.57 -21.44 2.63
CA VAL A 45 13.95 -22.72 3.02
C VAL A 45 14.36 -23.01 4.45
N ASN A 46 13.38 -23.25 5.34
CA ASN A 46 13.60 -23.45 6.78
C ASN A 46 14.51 -22.34 7.38
N SER A 47 14.20 -21.08 7.04
CA SER A 47 14.96 -19.88 7.44
C SER A 47 16.43 -19.85 6.96
N ARG A 48 16.84 -20.75 6.07
CA ARG A 48 18.16 -20.79 5.47
C ARG A 48 18.11 -20.26 4.05
N LYS A 49 18.97 -19.30 3.72
CA LYS A 49 19.14 -18.78 2.38
C LYS A 49 19.98 -19.73 1.53
N LEU A 50 19.45 -20.11 0.36
CA LEU A 50 20.11 -20.94 -0.65
C LEU A 50 20.42 -20.08 -1.87
N GLU A 51 21.64 -20.19 -2.37
CA GLU A 51 22.08 -19.53 -3.60
C GLU A 51 22.34 -20.56 -4.69
N PRO A 52 22.17 -20.21 -5.98
CA PRO A 52 22.35 -21.14 -7.07
C PRO A 52 23.82 -21.56 -7.23
N ASN A 53 24.05 -22.79 -7.62
CA ASN A 53 25.38 -23.33 -7.90
C ASN A 53 25.57 -23.75 -9.36
N SER A 54 24.47 -23.86 -10.13
CA SER A 54 24.54 -24.05 -11.57
C SER A 54 23.35 -23.44 -12.30
N LEU A 55 23.56 -23.10 -13.57
CA LEU A 55 22.56 -22.56 -14.48
C LEU A 55 22.62 -23.31 -15.81
N LEU A 56 21.47 -23.89 -16.22
CA LEU A 56 21.22 -24.39 -17.55
C LEU A 56 20.18 -23.51 -18.25
N TYR A 57 20.33 -23.31 -19.55
CA TYR A 57 19.37 -22.55 -20.36
C TYR A 57 18.71 -23.46 -21.39
N ASP A 58 17.40 -23.64 -21.25
CA ASP A 58 16.56 -24.27 -22.27
C ASP A 58 16.13 -23.17 -23.28
N GLU A 59 16.88 -23.06 -24.36
CA GLU A 59 16.64 -22.03 -25.40
C GLU A 59 15.28 -22.20 -26.08
N LYS A 60 14.77 -23.47 -26.20
CA LYS A 60 13.48 -23.72 -26.86
C LYS A 60 12.30 -23.19 -26.03
N LYS A 61 12.44 -23.18 -24.71
CA LYS A 61 11.41 -22.74 -23.77
C LYS A 61 11.68 -21.35 -23.22
N ASN A 62 12.85 -20.77 -23.47
CA ASN A 62 13.34 -19.54 -22.82
C ASN A 62 13.34 -19.65 -21.30
N ILE A 63 13.80 -20.78 -20.74
CA ILE A 63 13.82 -21.05 -19.32
C ILE A 63 15.24 -21.23 -18.81
N PHE A 64 15.62 -20.47 -17.81
CA PHE A 64 16.77 -20.75 -16.95
C PHE A 64 16.38 -21.76 -15.89
N ILE A 65 17.16 -22.82 -15.76
CA ILE A 65 17.07 -23.83 -14.70
C ILE A 65 18.23 -23.58 -13.76
N LEU A 66 17.93 -22.95 -12.63
CA LEU A 66 18.86 -22.70 -11.54
C LEU A 66 18.85 -23.90 -10.60
N SER A 67 20.01 -24.48 -10.30
CA SER A 67 20.13 -25.59 -9.34
C SER A 67 20.76 -25.10 -8.04
N TYR A 68 20.32 -25.70 -6.95
CA TYR A 68 20.77 -25.45 -5.58
C TYR A 68 21.12 -26.77 -4.93
N GLU A 69 21.92 -26.78 -3.86
CA GLU A 69 22.25 -27.98 -3.07
C GLU A 69 22.63 -29.20 -3.94
N ASN A 70 23.64 -29.01 -4.81
CA ASN A 70 24.12 -30.05 -5.72
C ASN A 70 23.08 -30.62 -6.70
N GLY A 71 22.02 -29.85 -6.99
CA GLY A 71 21.01 -30.20 -7.98
C GLY A 71 19.75 -30.86 -7.43
N GLU A 72 19.63 -31.00 -6.12
CA GLU A 72 18.43 -31.54 -5.46
C GLU A 72 17.24 -30.59 -5.57
N ILE A 73 17.51 -29.28 -5.57
CA ILE A 73 16.51 -28.24 -5.72
C ILE A 73 16.72 -27.50 -7.04
N LYS A 74 15.63 -27.25 -7.78
CA LYS A 74 15.66 -26.54 -9.07
C LYS A 74 14.60 -25.46 -9.15
N ALA A 75 14.99 -24.24 -9.53
CA ALA A 75 14.08 -23.16 -9.86
C ALA A 75 14.04 -22.94 -11.38
N PHE A 76 12.84 -22.84 -11.93
CA PHE A 76 12.58 -22.62 -13.36
C PHE A 76 12.16 -21.17 -13.57
N VAL A 77 13.01 -20.40 -14.24
CA VAL A 77 12.81 -18.96 -14.48
C VAL A 77 12.63 -18.72 -15.96
N GLU A 78 11.44 -18.27 -16.36
CA GLU A 78 11.20 -17.78 -17.71
C GLU A 78 11.93 -16.45 -17.92
N VAL A 79 12.63 -16.33 -19.05
CA VAL A 79 13.42 -15.17 -19.41
C VAL A 79 12.93 -14.63 -20.74
N LYS A 80 12.59 -13.33 -20.79
CA LYS A 80 12.23 -12.65 -22.04
C LYS A 80 13.07 -11.39 -22.21
N GLN A 81 13.66 -11.26 -23.37
CA GLN A 81 14.35 -10.04 -23.79
C GLN A 81 13.35 -9.19 -24.58
N LYS A 82 12.86 -8.12 -23.95
CA LYS A 82 11.89 -7.19 -24.52
C LYS A 82 12.63 -5.95 -25.11
N PRO A 83 11.99 -5.15 -25.94
CA PRO A 83 12.63 -3.94 -26.47
C PRO A 83 13.10 -2.97 -25.38
N THR A 84 12.41 -2.90 -24.24
CA THR A 84 12.67 -1.95 -23.16
C THR A 84 13.32 -2.57 -21.93
N HIS A 85 13.10 -3.88 -21.66
CA HIS A 85 13.49 -4.51 -20.40
C HIS A 85 13.75 -6.00 -20.53
N LEU A 86 14.51 -6.54 -19.58
CA LEU A 86 14.64 -7.96 -19.34
C LEU A 86 13.55 -8.39 -18.37
N ARG A 87 12.71 -9.34 -18.76
CA ARG A 87 11.66 -9.91 -17.92
C ARG A 87 12.11 -11.27 -17.36
N PHE A 88 12.01 -11.43 -16.04
CA PHE A 88 12.22 -12.69 -15.34
C PHE A 88 10.97 -13.08 -14.58
N GLN A 89 10.55 -14.35 -14.67
CA GLN A 89 9.41 -14.87 -13.93
C GLN A 89 9.71 -16.25 -13.39
N LEU A 90 9.52 -16.47 -12.10
CA LEU A 90 9.60 -17.79 -11.48
C LEU A 90 8.37 -18.63 -11.88
N LYS A 91 8.58 -19.69 -12.62
CA LYS A 91 7.51 -20.59 -13.07
C LYS A 91 7.25 -21.72 -12.08
N ASN A 92 8.32 -22.29 -11.51
CA ASN A 92 8.22 -23.42 -10.60
C ASN A 92 9.50 -23.55 -9.75
N VAL A 93 9.37 -24.21 -8.60
CA VAL A 93 10.50 -24.72 -7.82
C VAL A 93 10.22 -26.20 -7.56
N GLU A 94 11.20 -27.06 -7.85
CA GLU A 94 11.16 -28.50 -7.60
C GLU A 94 12.09 -28.85 -6.44
N GLY A 95 11.74 -29.89 -5.69
CA GLY A 95 12.52 -30.40 -4.55
C GLY A 95 12.18 -29.76 -3.21
N VAL A 96 11.55 -28.59 -3.19
CA VAL A 96 11.22 -27.84 -1.96
C VAL A 96 10.10 -26.82 -2.18
N HIS A 97 9.45 -26.40 -1.08
CA HIS A 97 8.56 -25.23 -1.06
C HIS A 97 9.29 -24.08 -0.34
N PRO A 98 9.81 -23.08 -1.07
CA PRO A 98 10.52 -21.97 -0.45
C PRO A 98 9.55 -21.03 0.29
N GLU A 99 9.96 -20.57 1.46
CA GLU A 99 9.22 -19.58 2.26
C GLU A 99 9.29 -18.19 1.64
N ARG A 100 10.41 -17.93 0.95
CA ARG A 100 10.71 -16.66 0.31
C ARG A 100 11.65 -16.87 -0.88
N ILE A 101 11.51 -16.01 -1.86
CA ILE A 101 12.50 -15.84 -2.94
C ILE A 101 12.99 -14.40 -2.98
N ASP A 102 14.26 -14.22 -3.36
CA ASP A 102 14.85 -12.90 -3.57
C ASP A 102 15.48 -12.81 -4.97
N TRP A 103 15.04 -11.85 -5.76
CA TRP A 103 15.66 -11.43 -7.02
C TRP A 103 16.83 -10.51 -6.71
N GLY A 104 18.04 -10.90 -7.02
CA GLY A 104 19.25 -10.20 -6.64
C GLY A 104 19.63 -10.35 -5.16
N PRO A 105 19.92 -9.23 -4.42
CA PRO A 105 19.89 -7.83 -4.86
C PRO A 105 20.93 -7.51 -5.93
N PHE A 106 20.59 -6.63 -6.87
CA PHE A 106 21.49 -6.21 -7.95
C PHE A 106 22.25 -4.93 -7.51
N PRO A 107 23.51 -5.03 -7.08
CA PRO A 107 24.28 -3.86 -6.67
C PRO A 107 24.66 -3.01 -7.88
N THR A 108 24.68 -1.70 -7.70
CA THR A 108 25.12 -0.74 -8.70
C THR A 108 26.07 0.29 -8.12
N THR A 109 26.94 0.86 -8.95
CA THR A 109 27.84 1.97 -8.58
C THR A 109 27.11 3.31 -8.50
N ILE A 110 25.84 3.36 -8.88
CA ILE A 110 25.03 4.59 -8.82
C ILE A 110 24.62 4.87 -7.37
N GLY A 111 25.07 6.00 -6.82
CA GLY A 111 24.72 6.43 -5.45
C GLY A 111 24.14 7.84 -5.38
N LYS A 112 24.01 8.55 -6.53
CA LYS A 112 23.61 9.97 -6.54
C LYS A 112 22.11 10.15 -6.29
N THR A 113 21.28 9.45 -7.02
CA THR A 113 19.81 9.51 -6.87
C THR A 113 19.27 8.11 -6.75
N ILE A 114 18.59 7.83 -5.65
CA ILE A 114 18.01 6.53 -5.34
C ILE A 114 16.51 6.73 -5.14
N GLY A 115 15.72 6.29 -6.12
CA GLY A 115 14.26 6.24 -6.04
C GLY A 115 13.85 4.94 -5.36
N GLU A 116 13.84 4.98 -4.04
CA GLU A 116 13.66 3.81 -3.19
C GLU A 116 12.33 3.09 -3.44
N THR A 117 11.29 3.84 -3.72
CA THR A 117 9.94 3.30 -3.96
C THR A 117 9.74 2.94 -5.42
N VAL A 118 10.10 3.80 -6.35
CA VAL A 118 9.97 3.51 -7.79
C VAL A 118 10.93 2.42 -8.26
N GLY A 119 11.96 2.09 -7.46
CA GLY A 119 12.95 1.08 -7.82
C GLY A 119 13.88 1.50 -8.96
N VAL A 120 14.25 2.79 -9.01
CA VAL A 120 15.13 3.36 -10.04
C VAL A 120 16.29 4.11 -9.40
N VAL A 121 17.49 3.86 -9.88
CA VAL A 121 18.68 4.59 -9.47
C VAL A 121 19.25 5.36 -10.67
N GLN A 122 19.71 6.57 -10.43
CA GLN A 122 20.12 7.48 -11.51
C GLN A 122 21.44 8.17 -11.19
N ASP A 123 22.30 8.27 -12.21
CA ASP A 123 23.43 9.20 -12.23
C ASP A 123 23.13 10.39 -13.17
N GLU A 124 24.14 11.01 -13.76
CA GLU A 124 23.96 12.16 -14.65
C GLU A 124 23.45 11.78 -16.03
N ARG A 125 23.64 10.54 -16.48
CA ARG A 125 23.35 10.08 -17.84
C ARG A 125 22.41 8.90 -17.90
N THR A 126 22.46 8.02 -16.90
CA THR A 126 21.83 6.70 -16.95
C THR A 126 20.86 6.52 -15.80
N ALA A 127 19.75 5.87 -16.07
CA ALA A 127 18.84 5.29 -15.10
C ALA A 127 18.85 3.77 -15.23
N ILE A 128 18.96 3.07 -14.11
CA ILE A 128 18.79 1.60 -14.02
C ILE A 128 17.66 1.33 -13.07
N GLY A 129 16.73 0.45 -13.43
CA GLY A 129 15.55 0.20 -12.60
C GLY A 129 15.10 -1.25 -12.60
N ILE A 130 14.36 -1.56 -11.53
CA ILE A 130 13.61 -2.79 -11.36
C ILE A 130 12.14 -2.47 -11.19
N GLN A 131 11.24 -3.22 -11.84
CA GLN A 131 9.81 -3.13 -11.64
C GLN A 131 9.24 -4.48 -11.26
N SER A 132 8.40 -4.50 -10.24
CA SER A 132 7.61 -5.69 -9.87
C SER A 132 6.43 -5.83 -10.81
N LEU A 133 6.28 -7.01 -11.43
CA LEU A 133 5.26 -7.22 -12.47
C LEU A 133 3.95 -7.82 -11.94
N ASN A 134 3.85 -8.02 -10.62
CA ASN A 134 2.62 -8.49 -9.98
C ASN A 134 2.58 -8.14 -8.48
N ILE A 135 1.39 -8.26 -7.89
CA ILE A 135 1.12 -7.78 -6.52
C ILE A 135 1.87 -8.53 -5.42
N GLN A 136 2.26 -9.80 -5.63
CA GLN A 136 3.02 -10.57 -4.63
C GLN A 136 4.51 -10.28 -4.69
N THR A 137 5.00 -9.61 -5.72
CA THR A 137 6.41 -9.22 -5.81
C THR A 137 6.59 -7.82 -5.24
N VAL A 138 7.40 -7.72 -4.20
CA VAL A 138 7.78 -6.45 -3.55
C VAL A 138 9.16 -6.08 -4.05
N GLY A 139 9.35 -4.83 -4.45
CA GLY A 139 10.62 -4.35 -4.99
C GLY A 139 10.98 -2.95 -4.52
N GLY A 140 12.10 -2.46 -5.04
CA GLY A 140 12.60 -1.12 -4.74
C GLY A 140 14.10 -0.96 -4.95
N ALA A 141 14.60 0.16 -4.46
CA ALA A 141 16.02 0.47 -4.42
C ALA A 141 16.43 0.91 -3.01
N SER A 142 17.70 0.75 -2.69
CA SER A 142 18.23 1.27 -1.41
C SER A 142 19.71 1.59 -1.53
N GLN A 143 20.22 2.40 -0.58
CA GLN A 143 21.65 2.67 -0.43
C GLN A 143 22.41 1.35 -0.20
N ALA A 144 23.61 1.26 -0.73
CA ALA A 144 24.55 0.18 -0.52
C ALA A 144 25.99 0.73 -0.40
N GLU A 145 26.94 -0.10 0.04
CA GLU A 145 28.31 0.28 0.30
C GLU A 145 29.00 0.94 -0.92
N PHE A 146 28.77 0.41 -2.11
CA PHE A 146 29.39 0.88 -3.36
C PHE A 146 28.49 1.77 -4.22
N GLY A 147 27.38 2.25 -3.69
CA GLY A 147 26.38 3.04 -4.41
C GLY A 147 24.99 2.67 -3.96
N SER A 148 24.30 1.86 -4.76
CA SER A 148 22.94 1.39 -4.45
C SER A 148 22.76 -0.08 -4.79
N LYS A 149 21.59 -0.61 -4.45
CA LYS A 149 21.10 -1.91 -4.90
C LYS A 149 19.64 -1.85 -5.29
N LEU A 150 19.31 -2.54 -6.36
CA LEU A 150 17.95 -2.84 -6.76
C LEU A 150 17.58 -4.21 -6.19
N PHE A 151 16.37 -4.38 -5.69
CA PHE A 151 15.94 -5.65 -5.11
C PHE A 151 14.47 -5.91 -5.38
N ALA A 152 14.11 -7.19 -5.43
CA ALA A 152 12.72 -7.60 -5.32
C ALA A 152 12.64 -8.95 -4.61
N TYR A 153 11.49 -9.25 -4.01
CA TYR A 153 11.26 -10.51 -3.32
C TYR A 153 9.77 -10.89 -3.36
N ALA A 154 9.49 -12.15 -3.10
CA ALA A 154 8.16 -12.64 -2.81
C ALA A 154 8.20 -13.62 -1.64
N ILE A 155 7.14 -13.63 -0.84
CA ILE A 155 7.00 -14.45 0.36
C ILE A 155 5.80 -15.38 0.18
N GLU A 156 5.98 -16.67 0.49
CA GLU A 156 4.94 -17.68 0.28
C GLU A 156 3.63 -17.34 1.00
N LYS A 157 3.73 -16.87 2.23
CA LYS A 157 2.58 -16.46 3.05
C LYS A 157 1.92 -15.16 2.59
N GLU A 158 2.56 -14.39 1.72
CA GLU A 158 2.13 -13.08 1.24
C GLU A 158 1.79 -13.10 -0.26
N GLY A 159 0.91 -14.00 -0.66
CA GLY A 159 0.45 -14.14 -2.04
C GLY A 159 1.20 -15.18 -2.86
N GLY A 160 2.18 -15.89 -2.25
CA GLY A 160 2.95 -16.95 -2.87
C GLY A 160 4.19 -16.47 -3.61
N VAL A 161 5.14 -17.39 -3.78
CA VAL A 161 6.38 -17.13 -4.53
C VAL A 161 6.27 -17.46 -6.01
N LYS A 162 5.37 -18.40 -6.35
CA LYS A 162 5.14 -18.81 -7.73
C LYS A 162 4.63 -17.62 -8.56
N ASP A 163 5.10 -17.53 -9.79
CA ASP A 163 4.81 -16.46 -10.75
C ASP A 163 5.34 -15.08 -10.34
N SER A 164 6.09 -14.95 -9.22
CA SER A 164 6.83 -13.72 -8.93
C SER A 164 7.65 -13.31 -10.17
N ALA A 165 7.51 -12.05 -10.56
CA ALA A 165 8.10 -11.56 -11.79
C ALA A 165 8.64 -10.14 -11.65
N ILE A 166 9.76 -9.88 -12.35
CA ILE A 166 10.42 -8.58 -12.39
C ILE A 166 10.76 -8.18 -13.82
N ALA A 167 10.84 -6.86 -14.04
CA ALA A 167 11.46 -6.24 -15.20
C ALA A 167 12.72 -5.48 -14.76
N LEU A 168 13.84 -5.73 -15.41
CA LEU A 168 15.08 -4.97 -15.24
C LEU A 168 15.35 -4.16 -16.51
N PHE A 169 15.67 -2.89 -16.38
CA PHE A 169 15.94 -2.01 -17.49
C PHE A 169 17.10 -1.04 -17.23
N SER A 170 17.67 -0.53 -18.30
CA SER A 170 18.55 0.63 -18.31
C SER A 170 18.15 1.54 -19.46
N CYS A 171 18.26 2.84 -19.26
CA CYS A 171 17.95 3.85 -20.26
C CYS A 171 18.68 5.17 -19.96
N PRO A 172 18.73 6.12 -20.91
CA PRO A 172 19.11 7.49 -20.58
C PRO A 172 18.26 8.06 -19.44
N LYS A 173 18.88 8.82 -18.54
CA LYS A 173 18.23 9.34 -17.32
C LYS A 173 16.88 10.01 -17.61
N GLU A 174 16.83 10.88 -18.58
CA GLU A 174 15.63 11.64 -18.97
C GLU A 174 14.51 10.76 -19.57
N LYS A 175 14.81 9.50 -19.90
CA LYS A 175 13.86 8.51 -20.41
C LYS A 175 13.31 7.56 -19.36
N ALA A 176 13.73 7.70 -18.10
CA ALA A 176 13.37 6.75 -17.04
C ALA A 176 11.85 6.60 -16.90
N LEU A 177 11.13 7.71 -16.75
CA LEU A 177 9.67 7.72 -16.60
C LEU A 177 8.97 7.17 -17.87
N GLU A 178 9.38 7.60 -19.06
CA GLU A 178 8.86 7.09 -20.35
C GLU A 178 9.07 5.56 -20.47
N THR A 179 10.24 5.07 -20.04
CA THR A 179 10.56 3.64 -20.09
C THR A 179 9.67 2.83 -19.17
N ILE A 180 9.41 3.31 -17.94
CA ILE A 180 8.48 2.66 -17.00
C ILE A 180 7.07 2.63 -17.59
N GLY A 181 6.58 3.73 -18.16
CA GLY A 181 5.26 3.76 -18.80
C GLY A 181 5.13 2.75 -19.95
N LYS A 182 6.19 2.52 -20.74
CA LYS A 182 6.22 1.47 -21.76
C LYS A 182 6.19 0.08 -21.15
N ILE A 183 6.92 -0.15 -20.05
CA ILE A 183 6.89 -1.42 -19.31
C ILE A 183 5.48 -1.68 -18.77
N GLU A 184 4.83 -0.68 -18.17
CA GLU A 184 3.45 -0.80 -17.68
C GLU A 184 2.51 -1.31 -18.77
N VAL A 185 2.52 -0.66 -19.93
CA VAL A 185 1.64 -1.04 -21.05
C VAL A 185 2.01 -2.42 -21.60
N GLU A 186 3.29 -2.73 -21.76
CA GLU A 186 3.76 -3.99 -22.35
C GLU A 186 3.51 -5.20 -21.43
N GLU A 187 3.60 -5.01 -20.12
CA GLU A 187 3.42 -6.07 -19.13
C GLU A 187 1.98 -6.11 -18.55
N GLY A 188 1.10 -5.19 -18.96
CA GLY A 188 -0.27 -5.09 -18.45
C GLY A 188 -0.35 -4.67 -16.99
N LEU A 189 0.61 -3.88 -16.53
CA LEU A 189 0.57 -3.25 -15.22
C LEU A 189 -0.48 -2.13 -15.19
N PRO A 190 -0.91 -1.72 -13.98
CA PRO A 190 -1.72 -0.52 -13.86
C PRO A 190 -1.08 0.69 -14.54
N HIS A 191 -1.88 1.40 -15.35
CA HIS A 191 -1.46 2.57 -16.11
C HIS A 191 -2.59 3.62 -16.07
N PRO A 192 -2.88 4.20 -14.87
CA PRO A 192 -4.01 5.12 -14.71
C PRO A 192 -3.85 6.35 -15.57
N THR A 193 -4.96 6.82 -16.14
CA THR A 193 -5.03 8.08 -16.87
C THR A 193 -5.86 9.11 -16.13
N LEU A 194 -5.58 10.38 -16.35
CA LEU A 194 -6.38 11.52 -15.90
C LEU A 194 -6.54 12.46 -17.10
N ASP A 195 -7.79 12.69 -17.49
CA ASP A 195 -8.15 13.42 -18.73
C ASP A 195 -7.46 12.80 -19.97
N GLY A 196 -7.38 11.46 -20.02
CA GLY A 196 -6.81 10.70 -21.12
C GLY A 196 -5.28 10.70 -21.19
N VAL A 197 -4.59 11.32 -20.24
CA VAL A 197 -3.13 11.36 -20.16
C VAL A 197 -2.65 10.49 -19.00
N TRP A 198 -1.55 9.75 -19.20
CA TRP A 198 -0.96 8.95 -18.12
C TRP A 198 -0.75 9.80 -16.85
N ALA A 199 -1.24 9.32 -15.71
CA ALA A 199 -1.33 10.11 -14.50
C ALA A 199 0.03 10.63 -13.97
N LYS A 200 1.15 9.94 -14.29
CA LYS A 200 2.48 10.38 -13.89
C LYS A 200 2.96 11.66 -14.59
N ILE A 201 2.36 11.99 -15.73
CA ILE A 201 2.69 13.19 -16.51
C ILE A 201 1.46 14.07 -16.76
N SER A 202 0.29 13.69 -16.26
CA SER A 202 -0.93 14.47 -16.42
C SER A 202 -0.91 15.70 -15.51
N PRO A 203 -1.16 16.92 -16.04
CA PRO A 203 -1.36 18.10 -15.19
C PRO A 203 -2.50 17.94 -14.19
N SER A 204 -3.46 17.04 -14.49
CA SER A 204 -4.60 16.78 -13.59
C SER A 204 -4.22 16.03 -12.32
N ALA A 205 -3.06 15.38 -12.26
CA ALA A 205 -2.57 14.73 -11.06
C ALA A 205 -2.24 15.72 -9.94
N THR A 206 -1.76 16.92 -10.29
CA THR A 206 -1.33 17.96 -9.34
C THR A 206 -2.33 19.09 -9.17
N LEU A 207 -3.58 18.94 -9.67
CA LEU A 207 -4.62 19.94 -9.45
C LEU A 207 -4.90 20.12 -7.96
N SER A 208 -4.89 21.39 -7.53
CA SER A 208 -5.31 21.76 -6.17
C SER A 208 -6.80 21.55 -5.96
N TYR A 209 -7.21 21.32 -4.72
CA TYR A 209 -8.59 20.98 -4.40
C TYR A 209 -9.05 21.56 -3.07
N LEU A 210 -10.38 21.68 -2.94
CA LEU A 210 -11.04 22.08 -1.69
C LEU A 210 -11.31 20.83 -0.85
N LEU A 211 -10.81 20.81 0.38
CA LEU A 211 -11.13 19.82 1.40
C LEU A 211 -12.11 20.47 2.38
N THR A 212 -13.33 19.97 2.41
CA THR A 212 -14.40 20.55 3.25
C THR A 212 -15.40 19.48 3.68
N ASP A 213 -15.90 19.63 4.90
CA ASP A 213 -16.93 18.77 5.48
C ASP A 213 -18.32 19.25 4.98
N PHE A 214 -18.76 18.71 3.87
CA PHE A 214 -20.05 19.03 3.29
C PHE A 214 -21.13 17.98 3.59
N SER A 215 -22.36 18.41 3.53
CA SER A 215 -23.56 17.58 3.53
C SER A 215 -24.38 17.84 2.26
N GLU A 216 -25.37 17.02 1.98
CA GLU A 216 -26.29 17.32 0.88
C GLU A 216 -26.97 18.69 1.05
N ALA A 217 -27.26 19.09 2.30
CA ALA A 217 -27.97 20.33 2.59
C ALA A 217 -27.14 21.60 2.31
N ASN A 218 -25.81 21.55 2.49
CA ASN A 218 -24.92 22.71 2.29
C ASN A 218 -23.96 22.56 1.11
N PHE A 219 -24.19 21.57 0.24
CA PHE A 219 -23.27 21.27 -0.85
C PHE A 219 -23.13 22.42 -1.87
N ASP A 220 -24.19 23.20 -2.06
CA ASP A 220 -24.19 24.34 -2.97
C ASP A 220 -23.20 25.43 -2.50
N ASP A 221 -23.04 25.62 -1.20
CA ASP A 221 -22.05 26.56 -0.62
C ASP A 221 -20.61 26.06 -0.88
N ALA A 222 -20.38 24.74 -0.71
CA ALA A 222 -19.09 24.11 -1.03
C ALA A 222 -18.74 24.23 -2.52
N LEU A 223 -19.73 24.07 -3.42
CA LEU A 223 -19.55 24.27 -4.85
C LEU A 223 -19.20 25.71 -5.20
N GLU A 224 -19.90 26.68 -4.59
CA GLU A 224 -19.62 28.10 -4.82
C GLU A 224 -18.21 28.47 -4.36
N LEU A 225 -17.80 28.00 -3.18
CA LEU A 225 -16.45 28.22 -2.65
C LEU A 225 -15.40 27.60 -3.59
N CYS A 226 -15.57 26.36 -4.01
CA CYS A 226 -14.68 25.68 -4.92
C CYS A 226 -14.52 26.45 -6.26
N ARG A 227 -15.63 26.97 -6.80
CA ARG A 227 -15.61 27.78 -8.03
C ARG A 227 -14.86 29.10 -7.83
N LYS A 228 -15.08 29.81 -6.71
CA LYS A 228 -14.38 31.06 -6.38
C LYS A 228 -12.87 30.86 -6.26
N LEU A 229 -12.45 29.70 -5.73
CA LEU A 229 -11.04 29.31 -5.62
C LEU A 229 -10.44 28.83 -6.96
N GLY A 230 -11.26 28.60 -7.99
CA GLY A 230 -10.82 28.07 -9.27
C GLY A 230 -10.45 26.58 -9.23
N PHE A 231 -10.81 25.87 -8.18
CA PHE A 231 -10.49 24.45 -8.02
C PHE A 231 -11.42 23.57 -8.87
N LYS A 232 -10.93 22.36 -9.16
CA LYS A 232 -11.63 21.36 -9.97
C LYS A 232 -12.12 20.14 -9.17
N TYR A 233 -11.72 20.05 -7.91
CA TYR A 233 -12.08 18.97 -7.01
C TYR A 233 -12.56 19.48 -5.67
N ILE A 234 -13.62 18.83 -5.16
CA ILE A 234 -14.05 18.92 -3.75
C ILE A 234 -13.81 17.55 -3.12
N TYR A 235 -13.29 17.56 -1.93
CA TYR A 235 -12.90 16.34 -1.21
C TYR A 235 -13.48 16.35 0.20
N HIS A 236 -14.22 15.30 0.55
CA HIS A 236 -14.81 15.16 1.89
C HIS A 236 -13.86 14.41 2.83
N PRO A 237 -13.49 14.97 4.01
CA PRO A 237 -12.52 14.35 4.91
C PRO A 237 -13.03 13.11 5.66
N GLY A 238 -14.35 12.89 5.76
CA GLY A 238 -14.90 11.75 6.48
C GLY A 238 -16.42 11.65 6.34
N PRO A 239 -16.96 11.15 5.20
CA PRO A 239 -18.40 11.10 4.97
C PRO A 239 -19.10 9.92 5.67
N PHE A 240 -18.36 9.00 6.28
CA PHE A 240 -18.85 7.72 6.75
C PHE A 240 -19.18 7.71 8.25
N ALA A 241 -20.33 7.13 8.60
CA ALA A 241 -20.69 6.78 9.98
C ALA A 241 -19.98 5.52 10.47
N THR A 242 -19.66 4.60 9.53
CA THR A 242 -18.89 3.38 9.83
C THR A 242 -17.82 3.15 8.76
N TRP A 243 -16.71 2.59 9.16
CA TRP A 243 -15.72 1.97 8.27
C TRP A 243 -15.89 0.45 8.33
N GLY A 244 -15.62 -0.23 7.22
CA GLY A 244 -15.95 -1.62 6.97
C GLY A 244 -16.94 -1.71 5.83
N HIS A 245 -18.21 -1.46 6.09
CA HIS A 245 -19.25 -1.30 5.05
C HIS A 245 -19.27 0.10 4.43
N PHE A 246 -18.52 1.05 4.95
CA PHE A 246 -18.49 2.43 4.47
C PHE A 246 -19.89 3.02 4.33
N ILE A 247 -20.68 2.93 5.41
CA ILE A 247 -22.03 3.47 5.49
C ILE A 247 -21.93 4.98 5.68
N LEU A 248 -22.56 5.75 4.79
CA LEU A 248 -22.58 7.21 4.89
C LEU A 248 -23.36 7.69 6.11
N ASP A 249 -22.90 8.80 6.70
CA ASP A 249 -23.58 9.44 7.83
C ASP A 249 -24.92 10.04 7.38
N LYS A 250 -26.02 9.51 7.92
CA LYS A 250 -27.38 9.93 7.57
C LYS A 250 -27.70 11.37 7.97
N ASN A 251 -26.97 11.97 8.91
CA ASN A 251 -27.14 13.39 9.23
C ASN A 251 -26.62 14.28 8.10
N ARG A 252 -25.64 13.83 7.34
CA ARG A 252 -25.07 14.51 6.18
C ARG A 252 -25.69 14.07 4.87
N PHE A 253 -25.97 12.79 4.74
CA PHE A 253 -26.49 12.14 3.55
C PHE A 253 -27.74 11.29 3.89
N PRO A 254 -28.92 11.92 4.02
CA PRO A 254 -30.13 11.26 4.54
C PRO A 254 -30.53 9.99 3.79
N ASP A 255 -30.37 9.97 2.46
CA ASP A 255 -30.66 8.81 1.61
C ASP A 255 -29.39 7.98 1.31
N GLY A 256 -28.32 8.12 2.12
CA GLY A 256 -27.08 7.39 1.95
C GLY A 256 -26.40 7.66 0.60
N ASP A 257 -26.03 6.60 -0.11
CA ASP A 257 -25.32 6.67 -1.40
C ASP A 257 -26.04 7.54 -2.44
N GLU A 258 -27.38 7.57 -2.43
CA GLU A 258 -28.17 8.40 -3.34
C GLU A 258 -28.02 9.90 -3.06
N SER A 259 -27.93 10.31 -1.77
CA SER A 259 -27.65 11.70 -1.41
C SER A 259 -26.27 12.15 -1.91
N LEU A 260 -25.24 11.33 -1.72
CA LEU A 260 -23.90 11.62 -2.20
C LEU A 260 -23.84 11.68 -3.73
N LYS A 261 -24.55 10.78 -4.42
CA LYS A 261 -24.68 10.78 -5.88
C LYS A 261 -25.29 12.09 -6.39
N ARG A 262 -26.35 12.61 -5.76
CA ARG A 262 -26.94 13.91 -6.12
C ARG A 262 -25.94 15.05 -6.00
N CYS A 263 -25.11 15.04 -4.94
CA CYS A 263 -24.01 16.01 -4.79
C CYS A 263 -23.00 15.89 -5.95
N VAL A 264 -22.56 14.68 -6.28
CA VAL A 264 -21.61 14.44 -7.38
C VAL A 264 -22.18 14.88 -8.73
N GLU A 265 -23.46 14.63 -9.00
CA GLU A 265 -24.13 15.06 -10.22
C GLU A 265 -24.23 16.57 -10.34
N LYS A 266 -24.56 17.29 -9.25
CA LYS A 266 -24.51 18.76 -9.20
C LYS A 266 -23.09 19.29 -9.50
N ALA A 267 -22.06 18.72 -8.87
CA ALA A 267 -20.68 19.12 -9.10
C ALA A 267 -20.27 18.93 -10.57
N ARG A 268 -20.63 17.79 -11.15
CA ARG A 268 -20.33 17.46 -12.55
C ARG A 268 -20.93 18.47 -13.54
N GLN A 269 -22.14 18.98 -13.26
CA GLN A 269 -22.81 19.97 -14.11
C GLN A 269 -22.00 21.28 -14.24
N VAL A 270 -21.17 21.60 -13.24
CA VAL A 270 -20.32 22.80 -13.22
C VAL A 270 -18.83 22.46 -13.42
N GLY A 271 -18.52 21.24 -13.87
CA GLY A 271 -17.15 20.81 -14.17
C GLY A 271 -16.27 20.59 -12.94
N ILE A 272 -16.87 20.31 -11.78
CA ILE A 272 -16.18 19.96 -10.53
C ILE A 272 -16.36 18.46 -10.27
N ARG A 273 -15.29 17.83 -9.78
CA ARG A 273 -15.24 16.42 -9.40
C ARG A 273 -15.28 16.29 -7.88
N VAL A 274 -15.79 15.17 -7.39
CA VAL A 274 -15.93 14.93 -5.95
C VAL A 274 -15.12 13.71 -5.55
N GLY A 275 -14.47 13.79 -4.41
CA GLY A 275 -13.74 12.71 -3.79
C GLY A 275 -14.03 12.56 -2.30
N VAL A 276 -13.58 11.45 -1.74
CA VAL A 276 -13.79 11.12 -0.32
C VAL A 276 -12.53 10.51 0.29
N HIS A 277 -12.29 10.84 1.56
CA HIS A 277 -11.26 10.21 2.38
C HIS A 277 -11.76 8.89 2.95
N THR A 278 -10.87 7.91 3.03
CA THR A 278 -11.14 6.62 3.67
C THR A 278 -10.03 6.26 4.66
N LEU A 279 -10.41 5.71 5.81
CA LEU A 279 -9.51 4.86 6.58
C LEU A 279 -9.74 3.42 6.12
N THR A 280 -8.99 3.07 5.10
CA THR A 280 -9.30 2.06 4.09
C THR A 280 -9.44 0.65 4.64
N ALA A 281 -8.54 0.26 5.56
CA ALA A 281 -8.50 -1.10 6.11
C ALA A 281 -9.15 -1.22 7.50
N PHE A 282 -9.79 -0.17 8.00
CA PHE A 282 -10.35 -0.15 9.35
C PHE A 282 -11.82 -0.53 9.37
N ILE A 283 -12.23 -1.16 10.47
CA ILE A 283 -13.62 -1.53 10.76
C ILE A 283 -13.98 -0.93 12.11
N THR A 284 -14.95 -0.01 12.13
CA THR A 284 -15.39 0.62 13.38
C THR A 284 -16.24 -0.32 14.21
N PRO A 285 -16.25 -0.17 15.56
CA PRO A 285 -17.02 -1.04 16.45
C PRO A 285 -18.55 -1.04 16.20
N ASN A 286 -19.07 0.04 15.60
CA ASN A 286 -20.49 0.17 15.25
C ASN A 286 -20.81 -0.33 13.83
N ASP A 287 -19.83 -0.87 13.11
CA ASP A 287 -20.05 -1.45 11.77
C ASP A 287 -20.74 -2.83 11.88
N PRO A 288 -21.61 -3.20 10.93
CA PRO A 288 -22.26 -4.52 10.91
C PRO A 288 -21.30 -5.72 10.94
N TYR A 289 -20.04 -5.59 10.56
CA TYR A 289 -19.03 -6.63 10.75
C TYR A 289 -18.67 -6.87 12.22
N VAL A 290 -18.98 -5.93 13.13
CA VAL A 290 -18.63 -6.03 14.55
C VAL A 290 -19.87 -6.14 15.43
N SER A 291 -20.90 -5.36 15.17
CA SER A 291 -22.06 -5.19 16.04
C SER A 291 -23.38 -5.32 15.28
N PRO A 292 -24.40 -5.97 15.83
CA PRO A 292 -24.45 -6.68 17.12
C PRO A 292 -23.96 -8.14 17.05
N LYS A 293 -23.67 -8.65 15.84
CA LYS A 293 -23.18 -10.00 15.60
C LYS A 293 -21.85 -9.92 14.86
N PRO A 294 -20.72 -10.23 15.53
CA PRO A 294 -19.42 -10.13 14.91
C PRO A 294 -19.24 -11.15 13.78
N ASP A 295 -18.70 -10.70 12.67
CA ASP A 295 -18.35 -11.57 11.56
C ASP A 295 -17.13 -12.44 11.95
N PRO A 296 -17.20 -13.76 11.79
CA PRO A 296 -16.08 -14.64 12.11
C PRO A 296 -14.84 -14.41 11.23
N ARG A 297 -14.93 -13.61 10.19
CA ARG A 297 -13.82 -13.26 9.31
C ARG A 297 -13.00 -12.05 9.76
N LEU A 298 -13.34 -11.40 10.90
CA LEU A 298 -12.51 -10.32 11.45
C LEU A 298 -11.06 -10.78 11.62
N GLY A 299 -10.10 -9.90 11.34
CA GLY A 299 -8.67 -10.19 11.42
C GLY A 299 -8.19 -10.60 12.80
N GLY A 300 -7.26 -11.53 12.86
CA GLY A 300 -6.78 -12.12 14.10
C GLY A 300 -5.27 -12.18 14.24
N LEU A 301 -4.79 -12.20 15.47
CA LEU A 301 -3.38 -12.37 15.83
C LEU A 301 -3.02 -13.82 16.13
N GLY A 302 -4.00 -14.71 16.05
CA GLY A 302 -3.90 -16.13 16.36
C GLY A 302 -5.09 -16.58 17.22
N SER A 303 -5.20 -17.88 17.45
CA SER A 303 -6.29 -18.47 18.25
C SER A 303 -5.77 -19.56 19.17
N SER A 304 -6.58 -19.89 20.17
CA SER A 304 -6.42 -21.01 21.10
C SER A 304 -7.78 -21.66 21.31
N GLN A 305 -7.86 -22.65 22.18
CA GLN A 305 -9.10 -23.33 22.54
C GLN A 305 -9.48 -23.05 23.98
N LEU A 306 -10.80 -22.97 24.25
CA LEU A 306 -11.38 -22.87 25.58
C LEU A 306 -11.16 -24.18 26.33
N MET A 307 -10.59 -24.11 27.52
CA MET A 307 -10.21 -25.31 28.33
C MET A 307 -11.35 -25.91 29.15
N GLU A 308 -12.40 -25.14 29.42
CA GLU A 308 -13.58 -25.55 30.20
C GLU A 308 -14.83 -24.82 29.71
N ASP A 309 -16.00 -25.29 30.06
CA ASP A 309 -17.26 -24.57 29.82
C ASP A 309 -17.26 -23.27 30.62
N ILE A 310 -17.67 -22.16 30.02
CA ILE A 310 -17.89 -20.88 30.70
C ILE A 310 -19.34 -20.45 30.59
N ASP A 311 -19.85 -19.86 31.65
CA ASP A 311 -21.18 -19.27 31.70
C ASP A 311 -21.15 -17.77 31.29
N GLU A 312 -22.30 -17.13 31.40
CA GLU A 312 -22.49 -15.71 31.04
C GLU A 312 -21.83 -14.75 32.05
N GLU A 313 -21.49 -15.19 33.24
CA GLU A 313 -20.92 -14.38 34.32
C GLU A 313 -19.38 -14.49 34.41
N ALA A 314 -18.77 -15.43 33.68
CA ALA A 314 -17.34 -15.70 33.72
C ALA A 314 -16.51 -14.46 33.44
N LYS A 315 -15.59 -14.11 34.36
CA LYS A 315 -14.64 -12.99 34.26
C LYS A 315 -13.21 -13.46 34.02
N GLU A 316 -13.00 -14.75 34.00
CA GLU A 316 -11.74 -15.43 33.74
C GLU A 316 -11.97 -16.52 32.69
N ILE A 317 -11.05 -16.68 31.76
CA ILE A 317 -11.21 -17.61 30.63
C ILE A 317 -9.92 -18.41 30.47
N ALA A 318 -9.99 -19.72 30.84
CA ALA A 318 -8.87 -20.63 30.66
C ALA A 318 -8.73 -21.05 29.21
N VAL A 319 -7.52 -20.90 28.65
CA VAL A 319 -7.18 -21.21 27.26
C VAL A 319 -6.04 -22.22 27.17
N ALA A 320 -5.94 -22.96 26.06
CA ALA A 320 -4.92 -23.99 25.90
C ALA A 320 -3.51 -23.40 25.72
N GLU A 321 -3.39 -22.27 25.03
CA GLU A 321 -2.11 -21.62 24.70
C GLU A 321 -2.18 -20.11 24.97
N ALA A 322 -1.08 -19.53 25.49
CA ALA A 322 -0.99 -18.12 25.85
C ALA A 322 -0.49 -17.22 24.70
N ASP A 323 0.32 -17.76 23.77
CA ASP A 323 1.07 -17.00 22.79
C ASP A 323 0.23 -16.03 21.94
N PRO A 324 -0.96 -16.40 21.43
CA PRO A 324 -1.78 -15.47 20.64
C PRO A 324 -2.17 -14.22 21.43
N PHE A 325 -2.39 -14.36 22.75
CA PHE A 325 -2.90 -13.30 23.61
C PHE A 325 -1.81 -12.39 24.18
N LYS A 326 -0.54 -12.87 24.20
CA LYS A 326 0.65 -12.10 24.57
C LYS A 326 1.22 -11.30 23.38
N ARG A 327 0.84 -11.63 22.15
CA ARG A 327 1.33 -10.96 20.93
C ARG A 327 0.94 -9.49 20.93
N GLY A 328 1.94 -8.62 20.74
CA GLY A 328 1.77 -7.17 20.53
C GLY A 328 1.45 -6.83 19.08
N GLN A 329 0.96 -5.61 18.86
CA GLN A 329 0.83 -4.97 17.56
C GLN A 329 1.48 -3.59 17.61
N ASN A 330 2.15 -3.15 16.53
CA ASN A 330 2.84 -1.86 16.49
C ASN A 330 1.87 -0.67 16.67
N TRP A 331 0.72 -0.74 16.02
CA TRP A 331 -0.35 0.26 16.08
C TRP A 331 -1.61 -0.28 16.78
N GLY A 332 -1.44 -1.28 17.65
CA GLY A 332 -2.56 -1.91 18.34
C GLY A 332 -3.27 -0.97 19.31
N TRP A 333 -4.54 -1.20 19.50
CA TRP A 333 -5.30 -0.58 20.60
C TRP A 333 -4.80 -1.13 21.94
N ASP A 334 -4.69 -0.30 22.98
CA ASP A 334 -4.30 -0.74 24.33
C ASP A 334 -5.27 -1.78 24.92
N ARG A 335 -6.53 -1.74 24.47
CA ARG A 335 -7.55 -2.72 24.80
C ARG A 335 -7.41 -3.99 23.95
N LYS A 336 -7.59 -5.14 24.56
CA LYS A 336 -7.40 -6.46 23.95
C LYS A 336 -8.72 -7.20 23.90
N PHE A 337 -9.06 -7.75 22.73
CA PHE A 337 -10.32 -8.43 22.49
C PHE A 337 -10.10 -9.84 21.97
N VAL A 338 -11.01 -10.73 22.37
CA VAL A 338 -11.17 -12.06 21.77
C VAL A 338 -12.58 -12.22 21.22
N LEU A 339 -12.68 -13.02 20.19
CA LEU A 339 -13.93 -13.52 19.64
C LEU A 339 -14.09 -14.98 20.05
N ILE A 340 -15.21 -15.30 20.70
CA ILE A 340 -15.64 -16.67 20.98
C ILE A 340 -17.06 -16.82 20.43
N ASP A 341 -17.25 -17.71 19.45
CA ASP A 341 -18.50 -17.86 18.70
C ASP A 341 -19.00 -16.51 18.14
N GLU A 342 -20.06 -15.93 18.71
CA GLU A 342 -20.67 -14.65 18.29
C GLU A 342 -20.50 -13.56 19.36
N GLU A 343 -19.58 -13.74 20.31
CA GLU A 343 -19.34 -12.78 21.39
C GLU A 343 -17.94 -12.19 21.34
N ILE A 344 -17.82 -10.85 21.40
CA ILE A 344 -16.57 -10.15 21.62
C ILE A 344 -16.40 -9.90 23.12
N ILE A 345 -15.26 -10.33 23.65
CA ILE A 345 -14.90 -10.22 25.06
C ILE A 345 -13.60 -9.44 25.16
N GLU A 346 -13.58 -8.40 25.99
CA GLU A 346 -12.34 -7.73 26.38
C GLU A 346 -11.63 -8.51 27.49
N PHE A 347 -10.30 -8.57 27.44
CA PHE A 347 -9.47 -9.06 28.55
C PHE A 347 -8.32 -8.10 28.82
N LYS A 348 -7.81 -8.10 30.06
CA LYS A 348 -6.73 -7.18 30.47
C LYS A 348 -5.36 -7.83 30.43
N GLU A 349 -5.25 -9.03 30.97
CA GLU A 349 -3.99 -9.73 31.22
C GLU A 349 -4.10 -11.21 30.89
N VAL A 350 -2.95 -11.86 30.69
CA VAL A 350 -2.82 -13.32 30.56
C VAL A 350 -1.98 -13.81 31.70
N SER A 351 -2.50 -14.80 32.48
CA SER A 351 -1.77 -15.39 33.59
C SER A 351 -0.57 -16.22 33.13
N GLU A 352 0.37 -16.43 34.04
CA GLU A 352 1.47 -17.39 33.88
C GLU A 352 1.13 -18.81 34.39
N SER A 353 -0.13 -19.07 34.68
CA SER A 353 -0.60 -20.40 35.14
C SER A 353 -0.61 -21.41 33.98
N ASN A 354 -0.78 -22.68 34.34
CA ASN A 354 -0.99 -23.76 33.39
C ASN A 354 -2.28 -24.52 33.74
N PRO A 355 -3.37 -24.45 32.96
CA PRO A 355 -3.49 -23.68 31.72
C PRO A 355 -3.43 -22.16 31.96
N PRO A 356 -3.04 -21.38 30.93
CA PRO A 356 -3.09 -19.91 31.00
C PRO A 356 -4.53 -19.40 31.03
N ILE A 357 -4.75 -18.27 31.73
CA ILE A 357 -6.07 -17.69 31.95
C ILE A 357 -6.07 -16.24 31.44
N LEU A 358 -7.07 -15.86 30.64
CA LEU A 358 -7.38 -14.49 30.33
C LEU A 358 -8.10 -13.86 31.54
N LEU A 359 -7.52 -12.80 32.10
CA LEU A 359 -7.97 -12.15 33.32
C LEU A 359 -8.68 -10.83 33.06
N GLY A 360 -9.61 -10.47 33.97
CA GLY A 360 -10.32 -9.19 33.90
C GLY A 360 -11.22 -9.06 32.67
N CYS A 361 -11.89 -10.15 32.31
CA CYS A 361 -12.77 -10.22 31.16
C CYS A 361 -14.02 -9.36 31.32
N THR A 362 -14.36 -8.59 30.28
CA THR A 362 -15.63 -7.87 30.13
C THR A 362 -16.39 -8.46 28.96
N ARG A 363 -17.58 -8.97 29.25
CA ARG A 363 -18.41 -9.72 28.30
C ARG A 363 -19.25 -8.79 27.41
N GLY A 364 -19.69 -9.30 26.27
CA GLY A 364 -20.66 -8.64 25.40
C GLY A 364 -20.20 -7.27 24.85
N MET A 365 -18.93 -7.14 24.52
CA MET A 365 -18.38 -5.86 24.02
C MET A 365 -19.06 -5.44 22.71
N PHE A 366 -19.21 -4.13 22.54
CA PHE A 366 -19.80 -3.50 21.34
C PHE A 366 -21.24 -3.96 21.04
N GLY A 367 -21.98 -4.38 22.08
CA GLY A 367 -23.37 -4.84 21.94
C GLY A 367 -23.51 -6.26 21.40
N THR A 368 -22.43 -7.04 21.37
CA THR A 368 -22.52 -8.47 21.07
C THR A 368 -23.20 -9.22 22.20
N LYS A 369 -23.92 -10.31 21.89
CA LYS A 369 -24.70 -11.05 22.86
C LYS A 369 -23.81 -11.86 23.78
N VAL A 370 -23.93 -11.63 25.09
CA VAL A 370 -23.33 -12.48 26.12
C VAL A 370 -23.96 -13.87 26.06
N SER A 371 -23.15 -14.92 26.05
CA SER A 371 -23.60 -16.32 26.00
C SER A 371 -22.65 -17.26 26.74
N SER A 372 -23.13 -18.44 27.11
CA SER A 372 -22.28 -19.53 27.59
C SER A 372 -21.50 -20.14 26.42
N HIS A 373 -20.25 -20.51 26.63
CA HIS A 373 -19.40 -21.15 25.62
C HIS A 373 -18.91 -22.52 26.11
N LYS A 374 -18.76 -23.44 25.17
CA LYS A 374 -18.35 -24.81 25.46
C LYS A 374 -16.85 -25.00 25.39
N LYS A 375 -16.33 -25.88 26.24
CA LYS A 375 -14.95 -26.38 26.13
C LYS A 375 -14.63 -26.76 24.69
N GLY A 376 -13.45 -26.33 24.22
CA GLY A 376 -12.99 -26.58 22.87
C GLY A 376 -13.43 -25.51 21.82
N ALA A 377 -14.29 -24.55 22.22
CA ALA A 377 -14.61 -23.41 21.38
C ALA A 377 -13.33 -22.64 21.02
N GLU A 378 -13.26 -22.11 19.80
CA GLU A 378 -12.14 -21.26 19.38
C GLU A 378 -12.18 -19.94 20.15
N VAL A 379 -11.03 -19.56 20.72
CA VAL A 379 -10.79 -18.27 21.35
C VAL A 379 -9.81 -17.52 20.48
N ARG A 380 -10.30 -16.61 19.62
CA ARG A 380 -9.47 -15.91 18.65
C ARG A 380 -9.13 -14.50 19.10
N ARG A 381 -7.85 -14.18 19.19
CA ARG A 381 -7.35 -12.84 19.49
C ARG A 381 -7.59 -11.94 18.29
N LEU A 382 -8.41 -10.89 18.43
CA LEU A 382 -8.70 -9.95 17.35
C LEU A 382 -7.56 -8.95 17.14
N ALA A 383 -7.31 -8.64 15.87
CA ALA A 383 -6.39 -7.60 15.47
C ALA A 383 -7.09 -6.23 15.52
N THR A 384 -6.43 -5.22 16.13
CA THR A 384 -7.01 -3.90 16.39
C THR A 384 -6.03 -2.78 16.08
N HIS A 385 -6.53 -1.56 15.87
CA HIS A 385 -5.74 -0.34 15.70
C HIS A 385 -5.99 0.66 16.82
N ALA A 386 -4.99 1.51 17.11
CA ALA A 386 -5.03 2.53 18.19
C ALA A 386 -6.19 3.54 18.07
N TYR A 387 -6.76 3.70 16.88
CA TYR A 387 -7.99 4.49 16.67
C TYR A 387 -9.27 3.81 17.18
N GLY A 388 -9.14 2.70 17.89
CA GLY A 388 -10.28 1.95 18.42
C GLY A 388 -11.04 1.16 17.37
N THR A 389 -10.36 0.66 16.36
CA THR A 389 -10.94 -0.09 15.23
C THR A 389 -10.41 -1.51 15.16
N PHE A 390 -11.11 -2.34 14.39
CA PHE A 390 -10.72 -3.70 14.03
C PHE A 390 -10.18 -3.74 12.61
N TYR A 391 -9.58 -4.87 12.24
CA TYR A 391 -9.11 -5.15 10.89
C TYR A 391 -9.88 -6.30 10.24
N PRO A 392 -9.99 -6.31 8.90
CA PRO A 392 -10.57 -7.44 8.17
C PRO A 392 -9.61 -8.62 8.12
N GLY A 393 -10.15 -9.84 8.05
CA GLY A 393 -9.33 -10.98 7.66
C GLY A 393 -8.90 -10.88 6.18
N ILE A 394 -7.63 -11.20 5.93
CA ILE A 394 -7.01 -11.02 4.60
C ILE A 394 -7.25 -12.23 3.72
N ALA A 395 -7.03 -13.43 4.25
CA ALA A 395 -7.14 -14.68 3.49
C ALA A 395 -8.57 -15.19 3.32
N ASN A 396 -9.53 -14.69 4.10
CA ASN A 396 -10.90 -15.19 4.17
C ASN A 396 -11.92 -14.39 3.33
N GLY A 397 -11.44 -13.42 2.55
CA GLY A 397 -12.24 -12.65 1.60
C GLY A 397 -12.93 -11.41 2.16
N MET A 398 -12.88 -11.11 3.47
CA MET A 398 -13.49 -9.91 4.05
C MET A 398 -12.83 -8.63 3.52
N MET A 399 -11.50 -8.59 3.46
CA MET A 399 -10.76 -7.46 2.90
C MET A 399 -11.16 -7.16 1.44
N ASP A 400 -11.35 -8.21 0.63
CA ASP A 400 -11.79 -8.07 -0.76
C ASP A 400 -13.22 -7.53 -0.86
N GLU A 401 -14.09 -7.93 0.05
CA GLU A 401 -15.47 -7.43 0.15
C GLU A 401 -15.51 -5.94 0.47
N MET A 402 -14.70 -5.49 1.40
CA MET A 402 -14.53 -4.07 1.73
C MET A 402 -14.03 -3.26 0.52
N ALA A 403 -13.01 -3.76 -0.19
CA ALA A 403 -12.51 -3.11 -1.40
C ALA A 403 -13.59 -3.02 -2.48
N LYS A 404 -14.37 -4.08 -2.68
CA LYS A 404 -15.50 -4.10 -3.64
C LYS A 404 -16.61 -3.12 -3.26
N ARG A 405 -16.89 -2.96 -1.95
CA ARG A 405 -17.85 -1.94 -1.49
C ARG A 405 -17.42 -0.52 -1.86
N ILE A 406 -16.14 -0.21 -1.75
CA ILE A 406 -15.59 1.07 -2.21
C ILE A 406 -15.76 1.21 -3.73
N VAL A 407 -15.48 0.16 -4.50
CA VAL A 407 -15.70 0.14 -5.96
C VAL A 407 -17.17 0.42 -6.30
N GLU A 408 -18.11 -0.24 -5.62
CA GLU A 408 -19.53 -0.05 -5.82
C GLU A 408 -19.96 1.39 -5.54
N LEU A 409 -19.54 1.96 -4.40
CA LEU A 409 -19.83 3.34 -4.03
C LEU A 409 -19.31 4.33 -5.09
N PHE A 410 -18.05 4.16 -5.49
CA PHE A 410 -17.41 5.03 -6.47
C PHE A 410 -18.11 4.98 -7.83
N ASN A 411 -18.41 3.78 -8.31
CA ASN A 411 -19.10 3.60 -9.59
C ASN A 411 -20.56 4.07 -9.56
N TYR A 412 -21.24 3.88 -8.41
CA TYR A 412 -22.63 4.30 -8.25
C TYR A 412 -22.78 5.82 -8.18
N CYS A 413 -21.93 6.47 -7.37
CA CYS A 413 -21.97 7.92 -7.19
C CYS A 413 -21.23 8.69 -8.30
N GLY A 414 -20.26 8.05 -8.98
CA GLY A 414 -19.39 8.72 -9.95
C GLY A 414 -18.26 9.50 -9.28
N LEU A 415 -17.77 9.04 -8.12
CA LEU A 415 -16.64 9.66 -7.39
C LEU A 415 -15.33 9.53 -8.19
N GLN A 416 -14.47 10.56 -8.11
CA GLN A 416 -13.26 10.64 -8.94
C GLN A 416 -11.97 10.94 -8.16
N GLN A 417 -12.00 10.85 -6.85
CA GLN A 417 -10.80 10.96 -6.00
C GLN A 417 -10.99 10.15 -4.72
N ILE A 418 -9.97 9.38 -4.35
CA ILE A 418 -9.88 8.65 -3.09
C ILE A 418 -8.51 8.91 -2.46
N SER A 419 -8.44 8.90 -1.12
CA SER A 419 -7.21 8.69 -0.38
C SER A 419 -7.25 7.32 0.28
N PHE A 420 -6.23 6.51 0.02
CA PHE A 420 -6.06 5.20 0.63
C PHE A 420 -5.27 5.32 1.93
N ASP A 421 -5.86 5.95 2.94
CA ASP A 421 -5.26 6.03 4.27
C ASP A 421 -5.54 4.77 5.10
N GLY A 422 -4.71 4.47 6.09
CA GLY A 422 -4.87 3.33 7.00
C GLY A 422 -4.49 1.97 6.42
N LEU A 423 -3.77 1.90 5.29
CA LEU A 423 -3.28 0.64 4.71
C LEU A 423 -2.11 0.03 5.50
N GLU A 424 -1.36 0.82 6.26
CA GLU A 424 -0.25 0.37 7.09
C GLU A 424 -0.67 -0.65 8.15
N GLY A 425 -1.91 -0.57 8.59
CA GLY A 425 -2.48 -1.53 9.53
C GLY A 425 -2.53 -2.97 9.01
N LEU A 426 -2.55 -3.15 7.69
CA LEU A 426 -2.55 -4.47 7.06
C LEU A 426 -1.22 -5.23 7.22
N TRP A 427 -0.20 -4.64 7.86
CA TRP A 427 1.14 -5.24 7.96
C TRP A 427 1.42 -5.96 9.26
N ASP A 428 0.58 -5.79 10.28
CA ASP A 428 0.86 -6.20 11.66
C ASP A 428 0.13 -7.47 12.11
N TYR A 429 -0.66 -8.10 11.25
CA TYR A 429 -1.44 -9.29 11.62
C TYR A 429 -1.57 -10.26 10.43
N GLU A 430 -1.86 -11.53 10.72
CA GLU A 430 -1.93 -12.60 9.73
C GLU A 430 -0.64 -12.69 8.88
N CYS A 431 -0.77 -13.01 7.61
CA CYS A 431 0.35 -13.13 6.68
C CYS A 431 0.23 -12.04 5.60
N SER A 432 0.32 -10.80 6.00
CA SER A 432 -0.22 -9.70 5.22
C SER A 432 0.81 -8.87 4.47
N GLY A 433 1.81 -8.36 5.12
CA GLY A 433 2.83 -7.52 4.50
C GLY A 433 2.33 -6.52 3.44
N PRO A 434 3.17 -6.06 2.52
CA PRO A 434 2.78 -5.20 1.41
C PRO A 434 1.74 -5.81 0.46
N TYR A 435 1.68 -7.14 0.37
CA TYR A 435 0.76 -7.86 -0.52
C TYR A 435 -0.71 -7.51 -0.27
N ALA A 436 -1.12 -7.42 1.01
CA ALA A 436 -2.50 -7.10 1.36
C ALA A 436 -2.89 -5.69 0.87
N ALA A 437 -2.01 -4.71 1.08
CA ALA A 437 -2.22 -3.35 0.58
C ALA A 437 -2.24 -3.30 -0.96
N HIS A 438 -1.32 -3.99 -1.63
CA HIS A 438 -1.32 -4.11 -3.10
C HIS A 438 -2.63 -4.69 -3.62
N ARG A 439 -3.11 -5.76 -3.00
CA ARG A 439 -4.35 -6.43 -3.38
C ARG A 439 -5.57 -5.55 -3.19
N PHE A 440 -5.69 -4.88 -2.04
CA PHE A 440 -6.81 -3.98 -1.77
C PHE A 440 -6.91 -2.87 -2.83
N VAL A 441 -5.83 -2.12 -3.01
CA VAL A 441 -5.78 -0.99 -3.93
C VAL A 441 -5.97 -1.44 -5.38
N LYS A 442 -5.41 -2.61 -5.74
CA LYS A 442 -5.60 -3.18 -7.09
C LYS A 442 -7.04 -3.57 -7.36
N ILE A 443 -7.77 -4.16 -6.39
CA ILE A 443 -9.20 -4.45 -6.54
C ILE A 443 -9.98 -3.16 -6.82
N CYS A 444 -9.67 -2.08 -6.11
CA CYS A 444 -10.28 -0.79 -6.35
C CYS A 444 -9.96 -0.27 -7.76
N TYR A 445 -8.70 -0.25 -8.14
CA TYR A 445 -8.24 0.23 -9.45
C TYR A 445 -8.88 -0.56 -10.61
N ASP A 446 -8.86 -1.88 -10.55
CA ASP A 446 -9.44 -2.75 -11.58
C ASP A 446 -10.97 -2.61 -11.68
N GLY A 447 -11.62 -2.20 -10.59
CA GLY A 447 -13.08 -2.04 -10.51
C GLY A 447 -13.60 -0.67 -10.94
N TRP A 448 -12.76 0.38 -11.01
CA TRP A 448 -13.20 1.71 -11.43
C TRP A 448 -13.71 1.72 -12.87
N LYS A 449 -14.86 2.35 -13.09
CA LYS A 449 -15.42 2.59 -14.44
C LYS A 449 -15.06 3.96 -15.00
N GLN A 450 -14.53 4.84 -14.18
CA GLN A 450 -14.10 6.19 -14.51
C GLN A 450 -12.65 6.40 -14.06
N GLU A 451 -12.04 7.46 -14.56
CA GLU A 451 -10.74 7.92 -14.06
C GLU A 451 -10.86 8.42 -12.62
N VAL A 452 -10.00 7.93 -11.74
CA VAL A 452 -9.97 8.28 -10.32
C VAL A 452 -8.57 8.75 -9.94
N ILE A 453 -8.48 9.86 -9.24
CA ILE A 453 -7.26 10.23 -8.52
C ILE A 453 -7.10 9.26 -7.34
N ASN A 454 -6.11 8.39 -7.45
CA ASN A 454 -5.70 7.47 -6.39
C ASN A 454 -4.60 8.13 -5.57
N ASP A 455 -5.02 8.80 -4.49
CA ASP A 455 -4.11 9.51 -3.59
C ASP A 455 -3.55 8.55 -2.55
N ALA A 456 -2.23 8.55 -2.36
CA ALA A 456 -1.56 7.69 -1.39
C ALA A 456 -1.32 8.42 -0.07
N SER A 457 -1.45 7.74 1.07
CA SER A 457 -0.90 8.14 2.36
C SER A 457 0.53 7.64 2.56
N GLY A 458 0.89 6.54 1.90
CA GLY A 458 2.24 5.99 1.82
C GLY A 458 2.43 5.26 0.49
N LEU A 459 3.62 5.43 -0.13
CA LEU A 459 3.93 4.78 -1.39
C LEU A 459 4.61 3.42 -1.15
N LEU A 460 4.11 2.39 -1.85
CA LEU A 460 4.74 1.08 -1.98
C LEU A 460 5.16 0.87 -3.43
N HIS A 461 6.17 0.04 -3.65
CA HIS A 461 6.76 -0.16 -4.98
C HIS A 461 5.72 -0.53 -6.05
N TYR A 462 4.89 -1.56 -5.82
CA TYR A 462 3.85 -1.93 -6.79
C TYR A 462 2.73 -0.88 -6.87
N LEU A 463 2.35 -0.25 -5.74
CA LEU A 463 1.31 0.80 -5.72
C LEU A 463 1.76 2.08 -6.42
N TRP A 464 3.07 2.28 -6.64
CA TRP A 464 3.56 3.37 -7.47
C TRP A 464 2.88 3.38 -8.85
N HIS A 465 2.62 2.20 -9.45
CA HIS A 465 1.92 2.11 -10.73
C HIS A 465 0.45 2.56 -10.65
N ILE A 466 -0.23 2.37 -9.52
CA ILE A 466 -1.65 2.72 -9.33
C ILE A 466 -1.82 4.15 -8.83
N ASN A 467 -1.04 4.55 -7.83
CA ASN A 467 -1.18 5.86 -7.21
C ASN A 467 -0.84 6.96 -8.20
N THR A 468 -1.73 7.95 -8.30
CA THR A 468 -1.58 9.07 -9.24
C THR A 468 -0.87 10.25 -8.59
N ARG A 469 -0.96 10.39 -7.26
CA ARG A 469 -0.28 11.38 -6.43
C ARG A 469 -0.21 10.92 -4.98
N MET A 470 0.51 11.69 -4.16
CA MET A 470 0.52 11.58 -2.72
C MET A 470 0.41 12.98 -2.13
N ASN A 471 -0.73 13.31 -1.52
CA ASN A 471 -0.96 14.61 -0.94
C ASN A 471 -1.13 14.52 0.58
N TRP A 472 -0.05 14.17 1.25
CA TRP A 472 -0.01 14.02 2.68
C TRP A 472 0.60 15.23 3.37
N GLY A 473 0.01 15.64 4.48
CA GLY A 473 0.47 16.78 5.25
C GLY A 473 -0.67 17.55 5.89
N GLU A 474 -1.17 17.04 7.03
CA GLU A 474 -2.24 17.67 7.77
C GLU A 474 -1.80 19.00 8.37
N PRO A 475 -2.70 20.00 8.38
CA PRO A 475 -2.39 21.35 8.86
C PRO A 475 -2.61 21.53 10.36
N TRP A 476 -3.22 20.58 11.02
CA TRP A 476 -3.88 20.68 12.33
C TRP A 476 -3.11 21.51 13.35
N GLY A 477 -3.67 22.67 13.69
CA GLY A 477 -3.16 23.57 14.73
C GLY A 477 -1.80 24.21 14.42
N LYS A 478 -1.37 24.24 13.14
CA LYS A 478 -0.09 24.86 12.74
C LYS A 478 -0.31 25.99 11.74
N PRO A 479 0.40 27.14 11.87
CA PRO A 479 0.52 28.12 10.81
C PRO A 479 1.09 27.53 9.52
N MET A 480 0.76 28.12 8.37
CA MET A 480 1.16 27.56 7.06
C MET A 480 2.67 27.45 6.89
N ARG A 481 3.43 28.44 7.40
CA ARG A 481 4.90 28.45 7.27
C ARG A 481 5.56 27.33 8.04
N GLU A 482 5.21 27.18 9.32
CA GLU A 482 5.76 26.16 10.21
C GLU A 482 5.36 24.76 9.76
N GLY A 483 4.10 24.57 9.36
CA GLY A 483 3.64 23.29 8.83
C GLY A 483 4.32 22.88 7.53
N MET A 484 4.78 23.83 6.71
CA MET A 484 5.49 23.54 5.47
C MET A 484 6.97 23.20 5.69
N ALA A 485 7.63 23.84 6.66
CA ALA A 485 9.09 23.76 6.81
C ALA A 485 9.59 22.37 7.22
N GLU A 486 8.78 21.56 7.89
CA GLU A 486 9.19 20.27 8.40
C GLU A 486 9.32 19.21 7.28
N TYR A 487 8.25 18.50 6.96
CA TYR A 487 8.33 17.36 6.05
C TYR A 487 7.78 17.63 4.64
N ARG A 488 6.93 18.65 4.45
CA ARG A 488 6.34 18.94 3.13
C ARG A 488 7.40 19.29 2.08
N LEU A 489 8.40 20.10 2.44
CA LEU A 489 9.53 20.40 1.55
C LEU A 489 10.43 19.17 1.31
N ARG A 490 10.64 18.33 2.34
CA ARG A 490 11.37 17.05 2.17
C ARG A 490 10.64 16.07 1.26
N ASN A 491 9.30 16.12 1.24
CA ASN A 491 8.52 15.29 0.34
C ASN A 491 8.76 15.65 -1.13
N GLN A 492 9.11 16.91 -1.45
CA GLN A 492 9.43 17.28 -2.84
C GLN A 492 10.67 16.54 -3.35
N GLU A 493 11.71 16.43 -2.54
CA GLU A 493 12.90 15.63 -2.87
C GLU A 493 12.55 14.13 -3.02
N TYR A 494 11.63 13.62 -2.18
CA TYR A 494 11.13 12.26 -2.27
C TYR A 494 10.35 12.03 -3.57
N PHE A 495 9.47 12.96 -3.96
CA PHE A 495 8.70 12.85 -5.20
C PHE A 495 9.61 12.92 -6.42
N GLU A 496 10.57 13.85 -6.44
CA GLU A 496 11.53 14.00 -7.54
C GLU A 496 12.33 12.70 -7.78
N ARG A 497 12.97 12.15 -6.73
CA ARG A 497 13.77 10.94 -6.89
C ARG A 497 12.95 9.68 -7.17
N ASN A 498 11.67 9.68 -6.79
CA ASN A 498 10.73 8.59 -7.08
C ASN A 498 9.89 8.82 -8.34
N LEU A 499 10.19 9.85 -9.15
CA LEU A 499 9.50 10.15 -10.42
C LEU A 499 7.98 10.26 -10.25
N PHE A 500 7.55 11.01 -9.23
CA PHE A 500 6.16 11.08 -8.79
C PHE A 500 5.62 12.51 -8.83
N PRO A 501 4.32 12.74 -9.17
CA PRO A 501 3.73 14.08 -9.19
C PRO A 501 3.82 14.77 -7.83
N HIS A 502 4.09 16.07 -7.84
CA HIS A 502 4.38 16.87 -6.66
C HIS A 502 3.12 17.45 -6.03
N MET A 503 2.93 17.19 -4.72
CA MET A 503 1.87 17.81 -3.92
C MET A 503 2.47 18.40 -2.64
N MET A 504 1.88 19.50 -2.14
CA MET A 504 2.41 20.25 -0.99
C MET A 504 1.66 19.95 0.32
N GLY A 505 0.66 19.06 0.31
CA GLY A 505 -0.13 18.73 1.49
C GLY A 505 -1.37 19.60 1.66
N TRP A 506 -1.93 19.61 2.87
CA TRP A 506 -3.14 20.30 3.23
C TRP A 506 -2.83 21.61 3.97
N PHE A 507 -3.52 22.68 3.64
CA PHE A 507 -3.40 23.99 4.28
C PHE A 507 -4.76 24.43 4.78
N GLU A 508 -4.83 24.89 6.04
CA GLU A 508 -6.07 25.30 6.69
C GLU A 508 -6.22 26.82 6.68
N PHE A 509 -7.40 27.30 6.31
CA PHE A 509 -7.83 28.66 6.61
C PHE A 509 -8.30 28.73 8.06
N ARG A 510 -7.49 29.33 8.92
CA ARG A 510 -7.79 29.44 10.34
C ARG A 510 -8.54 30.72 10.64
N SER A 511 -9.58 30.61 11.45
CA SER A 511 -10.13 31.75 12.21
C SER A 511 -9.23 32.03 13.43
N ALA A 512 -9.28 33.24 13.95
CA ALA A 512 -8.57 33.57 15.18
C ALA A 512 -9.06 32.70 16.35
N SER A 513 -8.13 32.20 17.14
CA SER A 513 -8.38 31.43 18.35
C SER A 513 -7.49 31.93 19.49
N PRO A 514 -7.70 31.48 20.75
CA PRO A 514 -6.80 31.87 21.85
C PRO A 514 -5.34 31.39 21.64
N GLN A 515 -5.11 30.41 20.79
CA GLN A 515 -3.80 29.80 20.56
C GLN A 515 -3.14 30.28 19.26
N LEU A 516 -3.91 30.70 18.27
CA LEU A 516 -3.43 31.02 16.94
C LEU A 516 -4.19 32.24 16.35
N GLU A 517 -3.47 33.07 15.63
CA GLU A 517 -4.05 34.14 14.83
C GLU A 517 -4.79 33.57 13.60
N ALA A 518 -5.72 34.36 13.04
CA ALA A 518 -6.33 34.04 11.76
C ALA A 518 -5.27 33.97 10.67
N THR A 519 -5.49 33.10 9.66
CA THR A 519 -4.64 33.06 8.48
C THR A 519 -4.58 34.41 7.79
N THR A 520 -3.38 34.94 7.59
CA THR A 520 -3.15 36.25 6.97
C THR A 520 -2.91 36.15 5.46
N LEU A 521 -3.07 37.27 4.75
CA LEU A 521 -2.83 37.28 3.29
C LEU A 521 -1.37 36.96 2.92
N ASP A 522 -0.42 37.46 3.70
CA ASP A 522 0.99 37.18 3.47
C ASP A 522 1.37 35.70 3.70
N GLU A 523 0.68 35.02 4.61
CA GLU A 523 0.80 33.57 4.79
C GLU A 523 0.32 32.81 3.54
N ILE A 524 -0.80 33.24 2.97
CA ILE A 524 -1.37 32.65 1.75
C ILE A 524 -0.44 32.89 0.56
N GLU A 525 0.02 34.13 0.36
CA GLU A 525 0.97 34.48 -0.70
C GLU A 525 2.27 33.67 -0.60
N TRP A 526 2.79 33.51 0.61
CA TRP A 526 3.98 32.71 0.86
C TRP A 526 3.75 31.22 0.51
N MET A 527 2.63 30.65 0.92
CA MET A 527 2.25 29.27 0.59
C MET A 527 2.14 29.07 -0.93
N LEU A 528 1.41 29.93 -1.62
CA LEU A 528 1.22 29.86 -3.07
C LEU A 528 2.56 29.99 -3.81
N SER A 529 3.46 30.88 -3.35
CA SER A 529 4.79 31.02 -3.92
C SER A 529 5.64 29.76 -3.77
N LYS A 530 5.53 29.06 -2.64
CA LYS A 530 6.22 27.78 -2.41
C LYS A 530 5.66 26.67 -3.29
N CYS A 531 4.33 26.57 -3.39
CA CYS A 531 3.70 25.59 -4.28
C CYS A 531 4.11 25.81 -5.74
N ALA A 532 4.09 27.07 -6.21
CA ALA A 532 4.52 27.41 -7.57
C ALA A 532 6.02 27.10 -7.79
N GLY A 533 6.89 27.39 -6.81
CA GLY A 533 8.32 27.12 -6.90
C GLY A 533 8.67 25.64 -6.95
N CYS A 534 7.80 24.76 -6.46
CA CYS A 534 7.95 23.29 -6.50
C CYS A 534 7.12 22.64 -7.61
N ASP A 535 6.40 23.41 -8.42
CA ASP A 535 5.40 22.89 -9.38
C ASP A 535 4.43 21.90 -8.74
N ALA A 536 3.96 22.22 -7.52
CA ALA A 536 3.19 21.33 -6.67
C ALA A 536 1.76 21.83 -6.46
N GLY A 537 0.80 20.91 -6.55
CA GLY A 537 -0.58 21.14 -6.10
C GLY A 537 -0.70 21.09 -4.58
N PHE A 538 -1.87 21.45 -4.07
CA PHE A 538 -2.18 21.45 -2.63
C PHE A 538 -3.67 21.23 -2.37
N ALA A 539 -4.02 20.90 -1.13
CA ALA A 539 -5.39 20.97 -0.66
C ALA A 539 -5.59 22.20 0.25
N LEU A 540 -6.72 22.84 0.12
CA LEU A 540 -7.15 23.90 1.01
C LEU A 540 -8.28 23.37 1.88
N VAL A 541 -8.08 23.41 3.20
CA VAL A 541 -9.07 22.97 4.21
C VAL A 541 -9.91 24.19 4.63
N SER A 542 -11.23 24.03 4.63
CA SER A 542 -12.19 25.08 5.03
C SER A 542 -13.23 24.54 6.02
#